data_5f9ace63e94e6720d9a0a73e38257dd2
#
_entry.id   5f9ace63e94e6720d9a0a73e38257dd2
#
_cell.length_a   1.000
_cell.length_b   1.000
_cell.length_c   1.000
_cell.angle_alpha   90.00
_cell.angle_beta   90.00
_cell.angle_gamma   90.00
#
_symmetry.space_group_name_H-M   'P 1'
#
loop_
_entity.id
_entity.type
_entity.pdbx_description
1 polymer ?
#
loop_
_entity_poly.entity_id
_entity_poly.type
_entity_poly.pdbx_seq_one_letter_code
_entity_poly.pdbx_strand_id
1 'polypeptide(L)'
;HLHLLPGLIDSHVHLREPGDPAVETIETGTRAAVLGGLVAVFDMPNTTPSITDTARLDWKRGHVQGRAWCDIGFYVGAAKSNIAQLAELELQPNVCAIKVFAGSSTGDLLVEDDASLERVMRSGRRRICYHSEDEYRLQARKPMFTPGMPHRNHMEWRDVETAMLGTRRLMAIARKTNRPAHILHVSTAEELDYLAGFRDVATCEVLLNHLTQTDEAYDRLGGYAVMNPPIREARHLEAAWAAVADGTVDTVGSDHAPHSRAAQERPWPDCAAGLTG
;
A
#
# COMPACT_ATOMS: atom_id res chain seq x y z
N HIS A 1 10.55 14.22 33.09
CA HIS A 1 11.05 12.88 32.78
C HIS A 1 11.13 12.74 31.26
N LEU A 2 12.27 12.29 30.74
CA LEU A 2 12.43 11.98 29.32
C LEU A 2 12.27 10.46 29.16
N HIS A 3 11.57 10.05 28.10
CA HIS A 3 11.47 8.66 27.67
C HIS A 3 12.29 8.47 26.40
N LEU A 4 13.22 7.52 26.41
CA LEU A 4 13.99 7.12 25.23
C LEU A 4 13.31 5.90 24.61
N LEU A 5 12.87 6.04 23.37
CA LEU A 5 12.26 4.95 22.58
C LEU A 5 13.18 4.62 21.40
N PRO A 6 13.15 3.38 20.89
CA PRO A 6 13.73 3.09 19.58
C PRO A 6 13.12 3.97 18.51
N GLY A 7 13.90 4.38 17.49
CA GLY A 7 13.38 5.07 16.34
C GLY A 7 12.38 4.19 15.59
N LEU A 8 11.27 4.79 15.14
CA LEU A 8 10.25 4.08 14.41
C LEU A 8 10.65 3.89 12.93
N ILE A 9 10.07 2.88 12.29
CA ILE A 9 10.25 2.60 10.86
C ILE A 9 8.86 2.59 10.23
N ASP A 10 8.66 3.38 9.19
CA ASP A 10 7.45 3.28 8.36
C ASP A 10 7.75 2.44 7.12
N SER A 11 7.14 1.28 7.07
CA SER A 11 7.34 0.31 5.98
C SER A 11 6.50 0.59 4.73
N HIS A 12 5.71 1.66 4.70
CA HIS A 12 4.78 1.93 3.62
C HIS A 12 4.61 3.43 3.37
N VAL A 13 5.44 3.98 2.47
CA VAL A 13 5.33 5.38 2.05
C VAL A 13 5.42 5.51 0.53
N HIS A 14 4.80 6.55 -0.02
CA HIS A 14 4.85 6.93 -1.43
C HIS A 14 5.49 8.31 -1.57
N LEU A 15 6.81 8.38 -1.50
CA LEU A 15 7.55 9.58 -1.84
C LEU A 15 7.39 9.89 -3.34
N ARG A 16 7.19 11.16 -3.68
CA ARG A 16 6.74 11.55 -5.02
C ARG A 16 7.85 11.74 -6.04
N GLU A 17 9.08 11.39 -5.71
CA GLU A 17 10.21 11.39 -6.65
C GLU A 17 10.70 9.97 -6.99
N PRO A 18 10.89 9.67 -8.28
CA PRO A 18 10.59 10.49 -9.46
C PRO A 18 9.09 10.61 -9.74
N GLY A 19 8.66 11.74 -10.32
CA GLY A 19 7.28 11.90 -10.79
C GLY A 19 6.70 13.27 -10.50
N ASP A 20 6.34 13.57 -9.27
CA ASP A 20 5.68 14.83 -8.89
C ASP A 20 6.38 15.54 -7.72
N PRO A 21 7.56 16.12 -7.94
CA PRO A 21 8.30 16.84 -6.90
C PRO A 21 7.60 18.13 -6.45
N ALA A 22 6.59 18.61 -7.17
CA ALA A 22 5.79 19.74 -6.74
C ALA A 22 4.84 19.38 -5.59
N VAL A 23 4.49 18.11 -5.46
CA VAL A 23 3.71 17.60 -4.32
C VAL A 23 4.63 17.29 -3.14
N GLU A 24 5.71 16.54 -3.37
CA GLU A 24 6.67 16.18 -2.34
C GLU A 24 8.01 15.77 -2.96
N THR A 25 9.11 16.19 -2.34
CA THR A 25 10.46 15.73 -2.69
C THR A 25 10.96 14.69 -1.68
N ILE A 26 11.99 13.92 -2.06
CA ILE A 26 12.70 13.03 -1.12
C ILE A 26 13.12 13.79 0.14
N GLU A 27 13.65 15.00 -0.02
CA GLU A 27 14.11 15.83 1.09
C GLU A 27 12.98 16.24 2.01
N THR A 28 11.86 16.73 1.47
CA THR A 28 10.72 17.20 2.28
C THR A 28 10.01 16.05 2.99
N GLY A 29 9.77 14.93 2.30
CA GLY A 29 9.10 13.76 2.88
C GLY A 29 9.96 13.10 3.97
N THR A 30 11.25 12.86 3.72
CA THR A 30 12.12 12.26 4.73
C THR A 30 12.41 13.18 5.91
N ARG A 31 12.43 14.50 5.68
CA ARG A 31 12.50 15.49 6.77
C ARG A 31 11.25 15.45 7.65
N ALA A 32 10.07 15.36 7.04
CA ALA A 32 8.82 15.18 7.80
C ALA A 32 8.83 13.90 8.61
N ALA A 33 9.29 12.79 8.01
CA ALA A 33 9.46 11.51 8.69
C ALA A 33 10.32 11.61 9.95
N VAL A 34 11.50 12.24 9.87
CA VAL A 34 12.38 12.46 11.03
C VAL A 34 11.71 13.31 12.10
N LEU A 35 10.98 14.37 11.72
CA LEU A 35 10.23 15.20 12.66
C LEU A 35 9.10 14.42 13.35
N GLY A 36 8.55 13.38 12.70
CA GLY A 36 7.58 12.44 13.27
C GLY A 36 8.22 11.32 14.12
N GLY A 37 9.56 11.27 14.25
CA GLY A 37 10.27 10.25 15.02
C GLY A 37 10.65 8.99 14.24
N LEU A 38 10.56 9.02 12.91
CA LEU A 38 10.99 7.91 12.05
C LEU A 38 12.49 7.98 11.79
N VAL A 39 13.17 6.84 11.84
CA VAL A 39 14.58 6.70 11.48
C VAL A 39 14.78 6.04 10.11
N ALA A 40 13.75 5.41 9.59
CA ALA A 40 13.75 4.81 8.26
C ALA A 40 12.34 4.82 7.64
N VAL A 41 12.29 4.87 6.32
CA VAL A 41 11.06 4.73 5.53
C VAL A 41 11.29 3.75 4.37
N PHE A 42 10.25 3.01 3.96
CA PHE A 42 10.32 2.11 2.82
C PHE A 42 9.41 2.63 1.72
N ASP A 43 10.03 3.07 0.63
CA ASP A 43 9.38 3.80 -0.45
C ASP A 43 8.86 2.87 -1.55
N MET A 44 7.58 3.03 -1.87
CA MET A 44 6.84 2.23 -2.84
C MET A 44 7.28 2.51 -4.29
N PRO A 45 7.11 1.52 -5.20
CA PRO A 45 7.70 1.58 -6.53
C PRO A 45 6.85 2.32 -7.58
N ASN A 46 5.63 2.74 -7.26
CA ASN A 46 4.68 3.36 -8.18
C ASN A 46 4.94 4.86 -8.42
N THR A 47 6.17 5.17 -8.70
CA THR A 47 6.66 6.49 -9.14
C THR A 47 6.53 6.64 -10.67
N THR A 48 6.94 7.77 -11.23
CA THR A 48 6.96 7.99 -12.67
C THR A 48 8.38 8.35 -13.14
N PRO A 49 9.12 7.40 -13.74
CA PRO A 49 8.74 6.02 -14.06
C PRO A 49 8.67 5.11 -12.83
N SER A 50 7.91 4.00 -12.94
CA SER A 50 7.83 2.96 -11.90
C SER A 50 9.16 2.24 -11.74
N ILE A 51 9.51 1.82 -10.51
CA ILE A 51 10.77 1.11 -10.23
C ILE A 51 10.58 -0.40 -10.48
N THR A 52 10.84 -0.83 -11.71
CA THR A 52 10.59 -2.21 -12.19
C THR A 52 11.82 -2.93 -12.71
N ASP A 53 12.98 -2.28 -12.72
CA ASP A 53 14.26 -2.84 -13.21
C ASP A 53 15.45 -2.27 -12.44
N THR A 54 16.62 -2.86 -12.66
CA THR A 54 17.86 -2.47 -11.97
C THR A 54 18.27 -1.04 -12.33
N ALA A 55 18.10 -0.61 -13.58
CA ALA A 55 18.54 0.72 -14.01
C ALA A 55 17.74 1.84 -13.31
N ARG A 56 16.42 1.66 -13.19
CA ARG A 56 15.55 2.60 -12.46
C ARG A 56 15.82 2.58 -10.95
N LEU A 57 16.09 1.40 -10.39
CA LEU A 57 16.46 1.26 -8.99
C LEU A 57 17.80 1.96 -8.69
N ASP A 58 18.82 1.79 -9.54
CA ASP A 58 20.12 2.43 -9.39
C ASP A 58 20.02 3.95 -9.54
N TRP A 59 19.23 4.40 -10.50
CA TRP A 59 18.94 5.83 -10.64
C TRP A 59 18.33 6.38 -9.34
N LYS A 60 17.31 5.70 -8.78
CA LYS A 60 16.64 6.14 -7.54
C LYS A 60 17.59 6.13 -6.34
N ARG A 61 18.45 5.13 -6.21
CA ARG A 61 19.49 5.09 -5.17
C ARG A 61 20.42 6.30 -5.26
N GLY A 62 20.91 6.61 -6.47
CA GLY A 62 21.73 7.79 -6.69
C GLY A 62 20.99 9.09 -6.41
N HIS A 63 19.70 9.13 -6.74
CA HIS A 63 18.86 10.31 -6.56
C HIS A 63 18.58 10.66 -5.10
N VAL A 64 18.50 9.67 -4.21
CA VAL A 64 18.28 9.90 -2.77
C VAL A 64 19.57 10.20 -1.99
N GLN A 65 20.74 9.87 -2.56
CA GLN A 65 22.01 10.02 -1.88
C GLN A 65 22.31 11.49 -1.56
N GLY A 66 22.58 11.76 -0.27
CA GLY A 66 22.87 13.11 0.23
C GLY A 66 21.65 14.05 0.31
N ARG A 67 20.44 13.55 0.00
CA ARG A 67 19.17 14.30 0.05
C ARG A 67 18.23 13.82 1.15
N ALA A 68 18.31 12.53 1.48
CA ALA A 68 17.45 11.94 2.49
C ALA A 68 17.90 12.31 3.91
N TRP A 69 16.95 12.52 4.81
CA TRP A 69 17.16 12.83 6.23
C TRP A 69 17.12 11.60 7.12
N CYS A 70 16.59 10.46 6.62
CA CYS A 70 16.60 9.16 7.31
C CYS A 70 16.99 8.08 6.32
N ASP A 71 17.14 6.84 6.81
CA ASP A 71 17.38 5.70 5.95
C ASP A 71 16.18 5.44 5.02
N ILE A 72 16.48 5.05 3.77
CA ILE A 72 15.43 4.70 2.79
C ILE A 72 15.69 3.28 2.28
N GLY A 73 14.68 2.43 2.42
CA GLY A 73 14.57 1.18 1.67
C GLY A 73 13.63 1.33 0.48
N PHE A 74 13.78 0.49 -0.54
CA PHE A 74 12.99 0.57 -1.76
C PHE A 74 12.18 -0.69 -1.99
N TYR A 75 10.96 -0.53 -2.44
CA TYR A 75 10.24 -1.61 -3.09
C TYR A 75 10.53 -1.63 -4.58
N VAL A 76 10.57 -2.83 -5.16
CA VAL A 76 10.56 -3.04 -6.60
C VAL A 76 9.17 -3.48 -7.01
N GLY A 77 8.60 -2.85 -8.04
CA GLY A 77 7.28 -3.17 -8.55
C GLY A 77 7.30 -4.43 -9.41
N ALA A 78 6.37 -5.35 -9.15
CA ALA A 78 6.07 -6.40 -10.09
C ALA A 78 5.18 -5.86 -11.21
N ALA A 79 5.52 -6.20 -12.42
CA ALA A 79 4.73 -5.98 -13.63
C ALA A 79 4.71 -7.28 -14.44
N LYS A 80 3.70 -7.50 -15.27
CA LYS A 80 3.64 -8.70 -16.12
C LYS A 80 4.87 -8.86 -17.02
N SER A 81 5.52 -7.73 -17.36
CA SER A 81 6.71 -7.67 -18.23
C SER A 81 8.02 -8.04 -17.53
N ASN A 82 8.13 -7.90 -16.20
CA ASN A 82 9.40 -8.08 -15.48
C ASN A 82 9.45 -9.32 -14.58
N ILE A 83 8.45 -10.21 -14.61
CA ILE A 83 8.36 -11.38 -13.71
C ILE A 83 9.63 -12.22 -13.72
N ALA A 84 10.27 -12.39 -14.87
CA ALA A 84 11.50 -13.18 -14.98
C ALA A 84 12.71 -12.55 -14.25
N GLN A 85 12.67 -11.26 -13.95
CA GLN A 85 13.75 -10.50 -13.31
C GLN A 85 13.56 -10.37 -11.79
N LEU A 86 12.37 -10.65 -11.27
CA LEU A 86 12.01 -10.38 -9.87
C LEU A 86 12.91 -11.13 -8.87
N ALA A 87 13.34 -12.35 -9.20
CA ALA A 87 14.23 -13.14 -8.35
C ALA A 87 15.61 -12.50 -8.15
N GLU A 88 16.11 -11.76 -9.14
CA GLU A 88 17.34 -11.00 -9.06
C GLU A 88 17.11 -9.64 -8.40
N LEU A 89 16.03 -8.96 -8.78
CA LEU A 89 15.69 -7.63 -8.27
C LEU A 89 15.42 -7.64 -6.75
N GLU A 90 14.79 -8.68 -6.21
CA GLU A 90 14.53 -8.76 -4.77
C GLU A 90 15.81 -8.86 -3.93
N LEU A 91 16.94 -9.26 -4.52
CA LEU A 91 18.22 -9.42 -3.83
C LEU A 91 19.15 -8.21 -3.97
N GLN A 92 18.74 -7.21 -4.74
CA GLN A 92 19.52 -5.99 -4.90
C GLN A 92 19.69 -5.24 -3.56
N PRO A 93 20.81 -4.54 -3.34
CA PRO A 93 21.00 -3.73 -2.15
C PRO A 93 19.85 -2.76 -1.91
N ASN A 94 19.50 -2.49 -0.67
CA ASN A 94 18.42 -1.59 -0.23
C ASN A 94 17.01 -1.95 -0.74
N VAL A 95 16.80 -3.12 -1.37
CA VAL A 95 15.47 -3.61 -1.71
C VAL A 95 14.85 -4.29 -0.50
N CYS A 96 13.73 -3.75 -0.04
CA CYS A 96 12.97 -4.28 1.10
C CYS A 96 12.16 -5.50 0.70
N ALA A 97 11.38 -5.38 -0.37
CA ALA A 97 10.56 -6.44 -0.91
C ALA A 97 10.11 -6.11 -2.34
N ILE A 98 9.42 -7.06 -2.97
CA ILE A 98 8.64 -6.82 -4.19
C ILE A 98 7.26 -6.33 -3.77
N LYS A 99 6.75 -5.27 -4.42
CA LYS A 99 5.37 -4.79 -4.32
C LYS A 99 4.56 -5.27 -5.51
N VAL A 100 3.39 -5.82 -5.24
CA VAL A 100 2.40 -6.25 -6.25
C VAL A 100 1.10 -5.48 -6.04
N PHE A 101 0.54 -4.97 -7.11
CA PHE A 101 -0.81 -4.43 -7.15
C PHE A 101 -1.71 -5.48 -7.82
N ALA A 102 -2.46 -6.24 -7.03
CA ALA A 102 -3.41 -7.23 -7.54
C ALA A 102 -4.72 -6.57 -8.03
N GLY A 103 -4.93 -5.32 -7.65
CA GLY A 103 -5.98 -4.43 -8.11
C GLY A 103 -5.59 -2.97 -7.85
N SER A 104 -6.41 -2.05 -8.37
CA SER A 104 -6.29 -0.62 -8.05
C SER A 104 -4.95 0.04 -8.38
N SER A 105 -4.24 -0.44 -9.39
CA SER A 105 -3.01 0.20 -9.85
C SER A 105 -3.26 1.07 -11.07
N THR A 106 -2.39 2.06 -11.22
CA THR A 106 -2.26 2.86 -12.43
C THR A 106 -0.98 2.46 -13.17
N GLY A 107 -1.01 2.57 -14.50
CA GLY A 107 0.16 2.29 -15.34
C GLY A 107 0.43 0.80 -15.53
N ASP A 108 1.71 0.43 -15.49
CA ASP A 108 2.23 -0.89 -15.86
C ASP A 108 2.34 -1.89 -14.70
N LEU A 109 1.97 -1.50 -13.48
CA LEU A 109 2.16 -2.30 -12.26
C LEU A 109 1.00 -3.24 -11.91
N LEU A 110 -0.08 -3.26 -12.71
CA LEU A 110 -1.23 -4.12 -12.41
C LEU A 110 -0.93 -5.58 -12.76
N VAL A 111 -1.11 -6.46 -11.77
CA VAL A 111 -1.00 -7.92 -11.91
C VAL A 111 -2.26 -8.55 -11.31
N GLU A 112 -3.35 -8.54 -12.09
CA GLU A 112 -4.69 -8.89 -11.61
C GLU A 112 -5.06 -10.37 -11.81
N ASP A 113 -4.42 -11.06 -12.75
CA ASP A 113 -4.78 -12.44 -13.09
C ASP A 113 -4.00 -13.48 -12.28
N ASP A 114 -4.66 -14.60 -11.96
CA ASP A 114 -4.10 -15.66 -11.11
C ASP A 114 -2.84 -16.29 -11.69
N ALA A 115 -2.75 -16.43 -13.02
CA ALA A 115 -1.59 -17.03 -13.65
C ALA A 115 -0.34 -16.15 -13.50
N SER A 116 -0.49 -14.83 -13.68
CA SER A 116 0.59 -13.88 -13.46
C SER A 116 0.94 -13.77 -11.97
N LEU A 117 -0.04 -13.72 -11.07
CA LEU A 117 0.19 -13.72 -9.62
C LEU A 117 0.96 -14.99 -9.18
N GLU A 118 0.57 -16.17 -9.68
CA GLU A 118 1.30 -17.41 -9.37
C GLU A 118 2.73 -17.38 -9.91
N ARG A 119 2.95 -16.87 -11.13
CA ARG A 119 4.30 -16.70 -11.68
C ARG A 119 5.15 -15.74 -10.83
N VAL A 120 4.58 -14.63 -10.36
CA VAL A 120 5.26 -13.70 -9.45
C VAL A 120 5.62 -14.41 -8.14
N MET A 121 4.69 -15.15 -7.53
CA MET A 121 4.95 -15.88 -6.29
C MET A 121 5.97 -17.02 -6.44
N ARG A 122 6.10 -17.60 -7.62
CA ARG A 122 7.14 -18.60 -7.92
C ARG A 122 8.50 -18.01 -8.27
N SER A 123 8.57 -16.70 -8.53
CA SER A 123 9.82 -16.00 -8.80
C SER A 123 10.55 -15.64 -7.51
N GLY A 124 11.72 -16.11 -7.22
CA GLY A 124 12.47 -15.73 -6.03
C GLY A 124 11.98 -16.37 -4.71
N ARG A 125 12.35 -15.79 -3.55
CA ARG A 125 12.17 -16.44 -2.23
C ARG A 125 11.85 -15.48 -1.07
N ARG A 126 12.07 -14.17 -1.22
CA ARG A 126 11.82 -13.19 -0.17
C ARG A 126 10.33 -12.86 -0.08
N ARG A 127 9.88 -12.30 1.03
CA ARG A 127 8.48 -11.88 1.23
C ARG A 127 8.04 -10.91 0.14
N ILE A 128 6.81 -11.07 -0.36
CA ILE A 128 6.19 -10.18 -1.34
C ILE A 128 5.04 -9.42 -0.67
N CYS A 129 4.94 -8.12 -0.94
CA CYS A 129 3.92 -7.24 -0.38
C CYS A 129 2.83 -6.96 -1.41
N TYR A 130 1.56 -7.04 -1.00
CA TYR A 130 0.41 -6.97 -1.89
C TYR A 130 -0.58 -5.89 -1.50
N HIS A 131 -0.99 -5.09 -2.48
CA HIS A 131 -2.30 -4.43 -2.48
C HIS A 131 -3.34 -5.46 -2.95
N SER A 132 -4.29 -5.83 -2.09
CA SER A 132 -5.06 -7.06 -2.24
C SER A 132 -6.51 -6.89 -2.72
N GLU A 133 -6.93 -5.75 -3.21
CA GLU A 133 -8.28 -5.56 -3.76
C GLU A 133 -8.47 -6.33 -5.10
N ASP A 134 -9.67 -6.88 -5.32
CA ASP A 134 -10.00 -7.62 -6.55
C ASP A 134 -10.33 -6.66 -7.70
N GLU A 135 -9.45 -6.60 -8.70
CA GLU A 135 -9.60 -5.73 -9.85
C GLU A 135 -10.86 -6.02 -10.68
N TYR A 136 -11.23 -7.29 -10.83
CA TYR A 136 -12.40 -7.66 -11.63
C TYR A 136 -13.69 -7.11 -11.01
N ARG A 137 -13.80 -7.20 -9.68
CA ARG A 137 -14.95 -6.62 -8.96
C ARG A 137 -14.94 -5.10 -9.00
N LEU A 138 -13.77 -4.46 -8.84
CA LEU A 138 -13.63 -3.01 -8.99
C LEU A 138 -14.16 -2.53 -10.33
N GLN A 139 -13.76 -3.19 -11.43
CA GLN A 139 -14.20 -2.85 -12.77
C GLN A 139 -15.69 -3.13 -13.01
N ALA A 140 -16.19 -4.24 -12.51
CA ALA A 140 -17.60 -4.60 -12.62
C ALA A 140 -18.52 -3.59 -11.88
N ARG A 141 -18.06 -3.05 -10.76
CA ARG A 141 -18.83 -2.09 -9.95
C ARG A 141 -18.69 -0.64 -10.40
N LYS A 142 -17.60 -0.29 -11.07
CA LYS A 142 -17.32 1.08 -11.51
C LYS A 142 -18.50 1.76 -12.24
N PRO A 143 -19.25 1.10 -13.15
CA PRO A 143 -20.39 1.71 -13.84
C PRO A 143 -21.58 2.07 -12.93
N MET A 144 -21.63 1.57 -11.70
CA MET A 144 -22.70 1.88 -10.75
C MET A 144 -22.55 3.30 -10.14
N PHE A 145 -21.40 3.93 -10.35
CA PHE A 145 -21.03 5.18 -9.72
C PHE A 145 -20.76 6.25 -10.78
N THR A 146 -21.32 7.43 -10.57
CA THR A 146 -21.23 8.55 -11.51
C THR A 146 -20.52 9.75 -10.88
N PRO A 147 -19.86 10.60 -11.68
CA PRO A 147 -19.24 11.82 -11.19
C PRO A 147 -20.22 12.70 -10.39
N GLY A 148 -19.73 13.24 -9.28
CA GLY A 148 -20.49 14.10 -8.39
C GLY A 148 -21.29 13.37 -7.30
N MET A 149 -21.28 12.06 -7.25
CA MET A 149 -21.76 11.32 -6.08
C MET A 149 -20.94 11.67 -4.83
N PRO A 150 -21.51 11.53 -3.60
CA PRO A 150 -20.77 11.75 -2.36
C PRO A 150 -19.48 10.93 -2.27
N HIS A 151 -18.43 11.48 -1.66
CA HIS A 151 -17.14 10.78 -1.49
C HIS A 151 -17.26 9.45 -0.74
N ARG A 152 -18.27 9.30 0.13
CA ARG A 152 -18.61 8.05 0.82
C ARG A 152 -18.85 6.87 -0.15
N ASN A 153 -19.31 7.11 -1.37
CA ASN A 153 -19.47 6.08 -2.39
C ASN A 153 -18.14 5.37 -2.75
N HIS A 154 -17.01 5.94 -2.35
CA HIS A 154 -15.71 5.31 -2.52
C HIS A 154 -15.59 3.98 -1.78
N MET A 155 -16.09 3.91 -0.53
CA MET A 155 -16.10 2.65 0.21
C MET A 155 -17.16 1.66 -0.29
N GLU A 156 -18.22 2.14 -0.92
CA GLU A 156 -19.23 1.27 -1.54
C GLU A 156 -18.69 0.67 -2.84
N TRP A 157 -17.97 1.45 -3.65
CA TRP A 157 -17.31 0.94 -4.84
C TRP A 157 -16.27 -0.12 -4.49
N ARG A 158 -15.44 0.16 -3.49
CA ARG A 158 -14.38 -0.70 -2.95
C ARG A 158 -14.87 -1.44 -1.71
N ASP A 159 -15.97 -2.19 -1.87
CA ASP A 159 -16.64 -2.83 -0.74
C ASP A 159 -15.80 -3.92 -0.06
N VAL A 160 -16.30 -4.41 1.06
CA VAL A 160 -15.66 -5.48 1.85
C VAL A 160 -15.36 -6.71 1.00
N GLU A 161 -16.29 -7.09 0.11
CA GLU A 161 -16.11 -8.26 -0.74
C GLU A 161 -14.98 -8.06 -1.77
N THR A 162 -14.74 -6.82 -2.23
CA THR A 162 -13.61 -6.49 -3.10
C THR A 162 -12.27 -6.79 -2.41
N ALA A 163 -12.13 -6.40 -1.15
CA ALA A 163 -10.95 -6.70 -0.35
C ALA A 163 -10.82 -8.21 -0.08
N MET A 164 -11.91 -8.86 0.35
CA MET A 164 -11.93 -10.28 0.67
C MET A 164 -11.61 -11.19 -0.51
N LEU A 165 -12.15 -10.90 -1.69
CA LEU A 165 -11.85 -11.67 -2.91
C LEU A 165 -10.36 -11.59 -3.26
N GLY A 166 -9.77 -10.41 -3.22
CA GLY A 166 -8.34 -10.21 -3.45
C GLY A 166 -7.50 -11.01 -2.45
N THR A 167 -7.77 -10.85 -1.17
CA THR A 167 -7.03 -11.51 -0.08
C THR A 167 -7.17 -13.03 -0.15
N ARG A 168 -8.36 -13.58 -0.39
CA ARG A 168 -8.57 -15.04 -0.54
C ARG A 168 -7.78 -15.62 -1.70
N ARG A 169 -7.79 -14.95 -2.86
CA ARG A 169 -7.03 -15.37 -4.04
C ARG A 169 -5.53 -15.41 -3.74
N LEU A 170 -4.99 -14.35 -3.16
CA LEU A 170 -3.57 -14.26 -2.83
C LEU A 170 -3.15 -15.31 -1.81
N MET A 171 -3.95 -15.57 -0.78
CA MET A 171 -3.64 -16.59 0.22
C MET A 171 -3.68 -18.01 -0.35
N ALA A 172 -4.61 -18.31 -1.24
CA ALA A 172 -4.66 -19.59 -1.94
C ALA A 172 -3.38 -19.82 -2.78
N ILE A 173 -2.93 -18.79 -3.52
CA ILE A 173 -1.71 -18.90 -4.33
C ILE A 173 -0.46 -18.94 -3.44
N ALA A 174 -0.40 -18.16 -2.35
CA ALA A 174 0.71 -18.16 -1.41
C ALA A 174 0.92 -19.55 -0.78
N ARG A 175 -0.13 -20.23 -0.34
CA ARG A 175 -0.05 -21.60 0.16
C ARG A 175 0.36 -22.59 -0.92
N LYS A 176 -0.21 -22.49 -2.13
CA LYS A 176 0.15 -23.33 -3.28
C LYS A 176 1.64 -23.23 -3.66
N THR A 177 2.21 -22.03 -3.53
CA THR A 177 3.59 -21.75 -3.93
C THR A 177 4.58 -21.80 -2.76
N ASN A 178 4.08 -21.88 -1.53
CA ASN A 178 4.84 -21.73 -0.29
C ASN A 178 5.68 -20.42 -0.25
N ARG A 179 5.15 -19.34 -0.83
CA ARG A 179 5.81 -18.05 -0.88
C ARG A 179 5.34 -17.16 0.27
N PRO A 180 6.24 -16.64 1.13
CA PRO A 180 5.88 -15.69 2.16
C PRO A 180 5.24 -14.44 1.56
N ALA A 181 4.03 -14.09 2.03
CA ALA A 181 3.27 -12.94 1.61
C ALA A 181 3.11 -11.91 2.75
N HIS A 182 2.88 -10.66 2.39
CA HIS A 182 2.48 -9.60 3.30
C HIS A 182 1.33 -8.82 2.69
N ILE A 183 0.19 -8.83 3.36
CA ILE A 183 -0.98 -8.08 2.92
C ILE A 183 -0.90 -6.70 3.55
N LEU A 184 -0.71 -5.70 2.69
CA LEU A 184 -0.61 -4.30 3.07
C LEU A 184 -2.01 -3.74 3.38
N HIS A 185 -2.05 -2.71 4.23
CA HIS A 185 -3.23 -1.87 4.49
C HIS A 185 -4.55 -2.65 4.58
N VAL A 186 -4.58 -3.75 5.34
CA VAL A 186 -5.83 -4.49 5.60
C VAL A 186 -6.86 -3.56 6.22
N SER A 187 -8.06 -3.51 5.64
CA SER A 187 -9.06 -2.51 5.98
C SER A 187 -10.37 -3.08 6.52
N THR A 188 -10.54 -4.40 6.52
CA THR A 188 -11.80 -5.04 6.92
C THR A 188 -11.62 -6.03 8.06
N ALA A 189 -12.63 -6.15 8.91
CA ALA A 189 -12.68 -7.14 9.98
C ALA A 189 -12.62 -8.56 9.43
N GLU A 190 -13.27 -8.79 8.29
CA GLU A 190 -13.35 -10.08 7.61
C GLU A 190 -11.97 -10.54 7.09
N GLU A 191 -11.16 -9.61 6.56
CA GLU A 191 -9.78 -9.93 6.15
C GLU A 191 -8.91 -10.30 7.34
N LEU A 192 -9.01 -9.54 8.45
CA LEU A 192 -8.24 -9.80 9.67
C LEU A 192 -8.57 -11.17 10.25
N ASP A 193 -9.84 -11.49 10.39
CA ASP A 193 -10.30 -12.82 10.84
C ASP A 193 -9.80 -13.94 9.93
N TYR A 194 -9.86 -13.74 8.61
CA TYR A 194 -9.38 -14.71 7.63
C TYR A 194 -7.86 -14.90 7.68
N LEU A 195 -7.10 -13.79 7.78
CA LEU A 195 -5.63 -13.81 7.80
C LEU A 195 -5.05 -14.44 9.08
N ALA A 196 -5.78 -14.42 10.19
CA ALA A 196 -5.40 -15.12 11.41
C ALA A 196 -5.15 -16.63 11.18
N GLY A 197 -5.83 -17.23 10.20
CA GLY A 197 -5.63 -18.62 9.77
C GLY A 197 -4.45 -18.86 8.81
N PHE A 198 -3.64 -17.82 8.48
CA PHE A 198 -2.57 -17.91 7.48
C PHE A 198 -1.20 -17.48 8.02
N ARG A 199 -1.01 -17.48 9.33
CA ARG A 199 0.25 -17.09 9.99
C ARG A 199 1.46 -17.91 9.56
N ASP A 200 1.25 -19.07 8.96
CA ASP A 200 2.27 -19.95 8.39
C ASP A 200 2.94 -19.37 7.13
N VAL A 201 2.18 -18.62 6.32
CA VAL A 201 2.66 -18.08 5.03
C VAL A 201 2.49 -16.57 4.89
N ALA A 202 1.71 -15.92 5.76
CA ALA A 202 1.40 -14.50 5.62
C ALA A 202 1.62 -13.70 6.90
N THR A 203 1.95 -12.43 6.70
CA THR A 203 1.87 -11.33 7.66
C THR A 203 0.94 -10.26 7.11
N CYS A 204 0.46 -9.34 7.96
CA CYS A 204 -0.39 -8.26 7.50
C CYS A 204 -0.08 -6.93 8.19
N GLU A 205 -0.47 -5.86 7.50
CA GLU A 205 -0.35 -4.48 7.92
C GLU A 205 -1.72 -3.84 8.07
N VAL A 206 -1.89 -2.98 9.07
CA VAL A 206 -2.98 -2.00 9.14
C VAL A 206 -2.39 -0.60 9.09
N LEU A 207 -3.20 0.38 8.71
CA LEU A 207 -2.74 1.76 8.61
C LEU A 207 -3.23 2.60 9.78
N LEU A 208 -2.46 3.66 10.10
CA LEU A 208 -2.87 4.68 11.06
C LEU A 208 -4.25 5.25 10.74
N ASN A 209 -4.56 5.47 9.46
CA ASN A 209 -5.86 5.99 9.04
C ASN A 209 -7.00 5.01 9.34
N HIS A 210 -6.81 3.71 9.15
CA HIS A 210 -7.81 2.69 9.48
C HIS A 210 -7.97 2.47 11.00
N LEU A 211 -6.96 2.83 11.79
CA LEU A 211 -6.99 2.76 13.26
C LEU A 211 -7.57 4.00 13.93
N THR A 212 -7.74 5.11 13.20
CA THR A 212 -8.12 6.41 13.79
C THR A 212 -9.33 7.09 13.16
N GLN A 213 -9.74 6.65 11.95
CA GLN A 213 -10.83 7.25 11.20
C GLN A 213 -11.93 6.23 10.93
N THR A 214 -13.16 6.74 10.86
CA THR A 214 -14.33 5.98 10.40
C THR A 214 -14.92 6.63 9.15
N ASP A 215 -15.91 5.99 8.55
CA ASP A 215 -16.64 6.50 7.38
C ASP A 215 -17.26 7.90 7.57
N GLU A 216 -17.42 8.37 8.80
CA GLU A 216 -17.79 9.76 9.12
C GLU A 216 -16.76 10.78 8.59
N ALA A 217 -15.53 10.35 8.34
CA ALA A 217 -14.50 11.20 7.76
C ALA A 217 -14.88 11.71 6.37
N TYR A 218 -15.63 10.95 5.57
CA TYR A 218 -16.06 11.39 4.23
C TYR A 218 -16.98 12.61 4.29
N ASP A 219 -17.86 12.68 5.27
CA ASP A 219 -18.80 13.80 5.42
C ASP A 219 -18.08 15.07 5.92
N ARG A 220 -17.03 14.89 6.71
CA ARG A 220 -16.24 15.99 7.29
C ARG A 220 -15.13 16.50 6.37
N LEU A 221 -14.44 15.59 5.66
CA LEU A 221 -13.20 15.87 4.95
C LEU A 221 -13.34 15.75 3.42
N GLY A 222 -14.42 15.16 2.90
CA GLY A 222 -14.63 14.98 1.47
C GLY A 222 -13.48 14.20 0.82
N GLY A 223 -12.88 14.75 -0.23
CA GLY A 223 -11.76 14.12 -0.95
C GLY A 223 -10.51 13.87 -0.10
N TYR A 224 -10.35 14.61 0.98
CA TYR A 224 -9.25 14.38 1.94
C TYR A 224 -9.44 13.14 2.82
N ALA A 225 -10.54 12.39 2.68
CA ALA A 225 -10.73 11.08 3.30
C ALA A 225 -10.64 9.93 2.30
N VAL A 226 -10.40 10.21 1.01
CA VAL A 226 -10.37 9.20 -0.06
C VAL A 226 -8.99 8.55 -0.13
N MET A 227 -8.94 7.23 0.08
CA MET A 227 -7.73 6.41 0.00
C MET A 227 -8.06 4.98 -0.44
N ASN A 228 -7.06 4.19 -0.80
CA ASN A 228 -7.18 2.81 -1.27
C ASN A 228 -6.35 1.83 -0.43
N PRO A 229 -6.95 0.87 0.29
CA PRO A 229 -8.40 0.65 0.47
C PRO A 229 -9.06 1.79 1.27
N PRO A 230 -10.41 1.92 1.16
CA PRO A 230 -11.11 3.03 1.79
C PRO A 230 -11.14 2.96 3.32
N ILE A 231 -11.32 4.11 3.97
CA ILE A 231 -11.75 4.20 5.36
C ILE A 231 -13.14 3.59 5.47
N ARG A 232 -13.41 2.84 6.54
CA ARG A 232 -14.63 2.04 6.69
C ARG A 232 -15.38 2.38 7.98
N GLU A 233 -16.51 1.71 8.19
CA GLU A 233 -17.34 1.86 9.38
C GLU A 233 -16.60 1.44 10.67
N ALA A 234 -17.07 1.95 11.79
CA ALA A 234 -16.44 1.78 13.12
C ALA A 234 -16.12 0.32 13.48
N ARG A 235 -16.95 -0.65 13.08
CA ARG A 235 -16.71 -2.07 13.35
C ARG A 235 -15.37 -2.58 12.81
N HIS A 236 -14.91 -2.03 11.67
CA HIS A 236 -13.63 -2.40 11.07
C HIS A 236 -12.45 -1.80 11.84
N LEU A 237 -12.58 -0.57 12.29
CA LEU A 237 -11.61 0.09 13.17
C LEU A 237 -11.46 -0.68 14.50
N GLU A 238 -12.56 -1.07 15.12
CA GLU A 238 -12.57 -1.86 16.36
C GLU A 238 -11.87 -3.21 16.16
N ALA A 239 -12.16 -3.90 15.05
CA ALA A 239 -11.50 -5.15 14.68
C ALA A 239 -10.00 -4.96 14.42
N ALA A 240 -9.60 -3.86 13.80
CA ALA A 240 -8.18 -3.56 13.56
C ALA A 240 -7.41 -3.36 14.87
N TRP A 241 -7.97 -2.63 15.84
CA TRP A 241 -7.37 -2.51 17.17
C TRP A 241 -7.30 -3.83 17.94
N ALA A 242 -8.34 -4.67 17.86
CA ALA A 242 -8.32 -6.00 18.44
C ALA A 242 -7.22 -6.88 17.83
N ALA A 243 -7.06 -6.84 16.50
CA ALA A 243 -6.04 -7.59 15.78
C ALA A 243 -4.60 -7.08 16.05
N VAL A 244 -4.42 -5.80 16.33
CA VAL A 244 -3.15 -5.26 16.85
C VAL A 244 -2.86 -5.80 18.24
N ALA A 245 -3.87 -5.82 19.12
CA ALA A 245 -3.71 -6.26 20.50
C ALA A 245 -3.44 -7.76 20.66
N ASP A 246 -4.03 -8.60 19.80
CA ASP A 246 -3.85 -10.06 19.84
C ASP A 246 -2.66 -10.57 19.00
N GLY A 247 -1.99 -9.68 18.26
CA GLY A 247 -0.81 -10.01 17.45
C GLY A 247 -1.15 -10.62 16.08
N THR A 248 -2.38 -10.54 15.62
CA THR A 248 -2.76 -10.88 14.23
C THR A 248 -2.12 -9.91 13.24
N VAL A 249 -2.07 -8.63 13.57
CA VAL A 249 -1.36 -7.60 12.80
C VAL A 249 0.13 -7.61 13.14
N ASP A 250 0.96 -7.60 12.11
CA ASP A 250 2.43 -7.64 12.26
C ASP A 250 3.07 -6.24 12.20
N THR A 251 2.49 -5.34 11.40
CA THR A 251 3.03 -3.98 11.19
C THR A 251 1.92 -2.94 11.16
N VAL A 252 2.28 -1.73 11.57
CA VAL A 252 1.46 -0.53 11.37
C VAL A 252 2.22 0.39 10.42
N GLY A 253 1.64 0.73 9.28
CA GLY A 253 2.19 1.66 8.30
C GLY A 253 1.38 2.94 8.23
N SER A 254 1.89 3.97 7.54
CA SER A 254 1.13 5.18 7.27
C SER A 254 0.41 5.13 5.92
N ASP A 255 0.98 4.47 4.92
CA ASP A 255 0.63 4.62 3.51
C ASP A 255 0.64 6.11 3.12
N HIS A 256 1.68 6.82 3.60
CA HIS A 256 1.88 8.22 3.27
C HIS A 256 1.88 8.41 1.75
N ALA A 257 0.84 9.04 1.23
CA ALA A 257 0.59 9.17 -0.21
C ALA A 257 0.04 10.58 -0.53
N PRO A 258 0.85 11.63 -0.41
CA PRO A 258 0.41 13.00 -0.55
C PRO A 258 -0.02 13.31 -1.99
N HIS A 259 -1.01 14.20 -2.11
CA HIS A 259 -1.50 14.77 -3.36
C HIS A 259 -1.68 16.28 -3.22
N SER A 260 -1.70 17.00 -4.34
CA SER A 260 -2.00 18.43 -4.31
C SER A 260 -3.44 18.67 -3.82
N ARG A 261 -3.67 19.80 -3.12
CA ARG A 261 -5.01 20.20 -2.69
C ARG A 261 -6.00 20.21 -3.85
N ALA A 262 -5.59 20.79 -4.98
CA ALA A 262 -6.42 20.84 -6.18
C ALA A 262 -6.83 19.45 -6.71
N ALA A 263 -6.00 18.42 -6.51
CA ALA A 263 -6.33 17.04 -6.90
C ALA A 263 -7.31 16.39 -5.90
N GLN A 264 -7.14 16.64 -4.60
CA GLN A 264 -8.04 16.10 -3.56
C GLN A 264 -9.41 16.81 -3.50
N GLU A 265 -9.46 18.10 -3.85
CA GLU A 265 -10.70 18.90 -3.86
C GLU A 265 -11.59 18.67 -5.09
N ARG A 266 -11.18 17.83 -6.02
CA ARG A 266 -12.04 17.44 -7.16
C ARG A 266 -13.26 16.67 -6.68
N PRO A 267 -14.40 16.79 -7.41
CA PRO A 267 -15.55 15.92 -7.17
C PRO A 267 -15.16 14.43 -7.30
N TRP A 268 -15.75 13.58 -6.46
CA TRP A 268 -15.59 12.14 -6.60
C TRP A 268 -16.27 11.66 -7.92
N PRO A 269 -15.71 10.71 -8.70
CA PRO A 269 -14.50 9.89 -8.37
C PRO A 269 -13.18 10.47 -8.88
N ASP A 270 -13.14 11.70 -9.36
CA ASP A 270 -11.96 12.32 -9.97
C ASP A 270 -10.97 12.90 -8.93
N CYS A 271 -11.36 12.91 -7.65
CA CYS A 271 -10.45 13.29 -6.58
C CYS A 271 -9.34 12.25 -6.42
N ALA A 272 -8.14 12.73 -6.10
CA ALA A 272 -7.00 11.84 -5.85
C ALA A 272 -7.23 10.99 -4.61
N ALA A 273 -6.88 9.71 -4.68
CA ALA A 273 -6.93 8.78 -3.55
C ALA A 273 -5.54 8.61 -2.93
N GLY A 274 -5.39 9.05 -1.69
CA GLY A 274 -4.16 8.99 -0.90
C GLY A 274 -4.14 10.07 0.16
N LEU A 275 -3.66 9.71 1.35
CA LEU A 275 -3.59 10.59 2.51
C LEU A 275 -2.13 10.79 2.92
N THR A 276 -1.87 11.89 3.62
CA THR A 276 -0.60 12.07 4.35
C THR A 276 -0.65 11.26 5.64
N GLY A 277 0.42 10.57 5.96
CA GLY A 277 0.62 9.85 7.21
C GLY A 277 1.44 10.65 8.21
#